data_a38b5448da29cfa089b3249d7421f627
#
_entry.id   a38b5448da29cfa089b3249d7421f627
#
_cell.length_a   1.000
_cell.length_b   1.000
_cell.length_c   1.000
_cell.angle_alpha   90.00
_cell.angle_beta   90.00
_cell.angle_gamma   90.00
#
_symmetry.space_group_name_H-M   'P 1'
#
loop_
_entity.id
_entity.type
_entity.pdbx_description
1 polymer ?
#
loop_
_entity_poly.entity_id
_entity_poly.type
_entity_poly.pdbx_seq_one_letter_code
_entity_poly.pdbx_strand_id
1 'polypeptide(L)'
;VTLAGEARAIKYAADNGAVILQCSWGYNSSESSIINGYTPGPATEKEWAETYPLEKEALDYFINNAGSPNGVIDGGIPVFAAGNEYAGNPAFPGAYSKCVCVSSVAADFTPACYTDFGSLVTLSAPGGDLEYYSKIGEQEDEYWAETTEQKGAVLSTMIKNGQPAYGYMEGTSMACPHVSGVAALGLAYAVKQNRHYRAADFVALMKKSVKELDSHYGNGATKTYYMNHTTVGASPEIVQLSKYIGKM
;
A
#
# COMPACT_ATOMS: atom_id res chain seq x y z
N VAL A 1 0.91 -17.34 8.50
CA VAL A 1 -0.04 -17.74 7.44
C VAL A 1 0.71 -18.63 6.47
N THR A 2 0.11 -19.72 5.99
CA THR A 2 0.73 -20.56 4.96
C THR A 2 0.20 -20.13 3.59
N LEU A 3 1.00 -20.30 2.54
CA LEU A 3 0.62 -20.00 1.15
C LEU A 3 -0.70 -20.69 0.74
N ALA A 4 -0.89 -21.96 1.15
CA ALA A 4 -2.13 -22.67 0.91
C ALA A 4 -3.35 -22.11 1.69
N GLY A 5 -3.10 -21.54 2.88
CA GLY A 5 -4.13 -20.86 3.69
C GLY A 5 -4.56 -19.56 3.03
N GLU A 6 -3.60 -18.81 2.54
CA GLU A 6 -3.80 -17.56 1.81
C GLU A 6 -4.57 -17.78 0.51
N ALA A 7 -4.12 -18.69 -0.34
CA ALA A 7 -4.81 -19.02 -1.59
C ALA A 7 -6.27 -19.44 -1.37
N ARG A 8 -6.55 -20.22 -0.30
CA ARG A 8 -7.92 -20.57 0.09
C ARG A 8 -8.72 -19.35 0.55
N ALA A 9 -8.12 -18.42 1.29
CA ALA A 9 -8.78 -17.20 1.74
C ALA A 9 -9.16 -16.29 0.57
N ILE A 10 -8.25 -16.11 -0.39
CA ILE A 10 -8.48 -15.35 -1.62
C ILE A 10 -9.63 -15.97 -2.44
N LYS A 11 -9.58 -17.29 -2.65
CA LYS A 11 -10.67 -18.00 -3.35
C LYS A 11 -12.00 -17.89 -2.61
N TYR A 12 -11.98 -18.06 -1.29
CA TYR A 12 -13.19 -17.93 -0.45
C TYR A 12 -13.78 -16.52 -0.59
N ALA A 13 -12.97 -15.48 -0.60
CA ALA A 13 -13.43 -14.10 -0.77
C ALA A 13 -14.18 -13.94 -2.11
N ALA A 14 -13.61 -14.44 -3.22
CA ALA A 14 -14.25 -14.41 -4.53
C ALA A 14 -15.60 -15.15 -4.54
N ASP A 15 -15.63 -16.39 -4.02
CA ASP A 15 -16.81 -17.26 -4.02
C ASP A 15 -17.94 -16.72 -3.12
N ASN A 16 -17.62 -15.86 -2.16
CA ASN A 16 -18.59 -15.28 -1.22
C ASN A 16 -18.91 -13.80 -1.49
N GLY A 17 -18.61 -13.31 -2.69
CA GLY A 17 -19.09 -12.03 -3.19
C GLY A 17 -18.23 -10.83 -2.83
N ALA A 18 -17.02 -11.03 -2.30
CA ALA A 18 -16.06 -9.94 -2.16
C ALA A 18 -15.60 -9.49 -3.56
N VAL A 19 -15.56 -8.18 -3.78
CA VAL A 19 -15.12 -7.58 -5.05
C VAL A 19 -13.87 -6.73 -4.88
N ILE A 20 -13.50 -6.41 -3.66
CA ILE A 20 -12.26 -5.75 -3.31
C ILE A 20 -11.52 -6.67 -2.33
N LEU A 21 -10.27 -6.98 -2.64
CA LEU A 21 -9.36 -7.72 -1.78
C LEU A 21 -8.31 -6.75 -1.24
N GLN A 22 -8.37 -6.43 0.05
CA GLN A 22 -7.42 -5.51 0.68
C GLN A 22 -6.29 -6.30 1.33
N CYS A 23 -5.06 -6.06 0.89
CA CYS A 23 -3.88 -6.83 1.24
C CYS A 23 -2.72 -5.92 1.67
N SER A 24 -2.61 -5.67 2.98
CA SER A 24 -1.48 -4.93 3.56
C SER A 24 -0.31 -5.86 3.88
N TRP A 25 0.14 -6.65 2.91
CA TRP A 25 1.24 -7.60 3.02
C TRP A 25 1.85 -7.87 1.65
N GLY A 26 3.02 -8.49 1.63
CA GLY A 26 3.75 -8.90 0.42
C GLY A 26 5.09 -9.52 0.78
N TYR A 27 5.88 -9.83 -0.23
CA TYR A 27 7.30 -10.15 -0.07
C TYR A 27 8.09 -8.85 0.07
N ASN A 28 9.38 -8.95 0.41
CA ASN A 28 10.24 -7.77 0.34
C ASN A 28 10.49 -7.39 -1.14
N SER A 29 10.83 -6.13 -1.38
CA SER A 29 11.32 -5.72 -2.69
C SER A 29 12.54 -6.52 -3.12
N SER A 30 12.71 -6.73 -4.41
CA SER A 30 13.93 -7.35 -4.97
C SER A 30 15.18 -6.48 -4.76
N GLU A 31 15.00 -5.18 -4.51
CA GLU A 31 16.07 -4.23 -4.22
C GLU A 31 16.35 -4.10 -2.72
N SER A 32 15.65 -4.86 -1.89
CA SER A 32 15.88 -4.87 -0.44
C SER A 32 17.33 -5.24 -0.11
N SER A 33 17.92 -4.49 0.82
CA SER A 33 19.30 -4.71 1.21
C SER A 33 19.43 -5.86 2.20
N ILE A 34 20.21 -6.86 1.86
CA ILE A 34 20.60 -7.94 2.78
C ILE A 34 21.30 -7.38 4.04
N ILE A 35 21.98 -6.24 3.91
CA ILE A 35 22.67 -5.55 5.03
C ILE A 35 21.68 -5.13 6.11
N ASN A 36 20.45 -4.81 5.74
CA ASN A 36 19.38 -4.43 6.68
C ASN A 36 18.60 -5.65 7.20
N GLY A 37 19.06 -6.87 6.94
CA GLY A 37 18.41 -8.10 7.39
C GLY A 37 17.23 -8.55 6.54
N TYR A 38 16.94 -7.87 5.46
CA TYR A 38 15.88 -8.25 4.52
C TYR A 38 16.40 -9.23 3.48
N THR A 39 15.64 -10.28 3.22
CA THR A 39 15.88 -11.17 2.10
C THR A 39 15.12 -10.61 0.89
N PRO A 40 15.81 -10.32 -0.23
CA PRO A 40 15.15 -9.86 -1.44
C PRO A 40 14.06 -10.81 -1.91
N GLY A 41 12.93 -10.25 -2.31
CA GLY A 41 11.83 -10.97 -2.91
C GLY A 41 12.00 -11.12 -4.44
N PRO A 42 10.96 -11.62 -5.14
CA PRO A 42 10.98 -11.76 -6.59
C PRO A 42 11.16 -10.41 -7.30
N ALA A 43 12.01 -10.37 -8.31
CA ALA A 43 12.31 -9.17 -9.08
C ALA A 43 11.34 -8.93 -10.25
N THR A 44 10.67 -9.98 -10.72
CA THR A 44 9.79 -9.93 -11.88
C THR A 44 8.52 -10.74 -11.66
N GLU A 45 7.46 -10.38 -12.39
CA GLU A 45 6.21 -11.16 -12.40
C GLU A 45 6.45 -12.63 -12.77
N LYS A 46 7.36 -12.88 -13.70
CA LYS A 46 7.72 -14.24 -14.09
C LYS A 46 8.34 -15.03 -12.93
N GLU A 47 9.33 -14.46 -12.26
CA GLU A 47 10.00 -15.08 -11.11
C GLU A 47 9.00 -15.32 -9.96
N TRP A 48 8.15 -14.34 -9.67
CA TRP A 48 7.09 -14.50 -8.67
C TRP A 48 6.13 -15.62 -9.05
N ALA A 49 5.67 -15.67 -10.29
CA ALA A 49 4.74 -16.69 -10.77
C ALA A 49 5.34 -18.10 -10.76
N GLU A 50 6.63 -18.23 -11.03
CA GLU A 50 7.35 -19.50 -10.99
C GLU A 50 7.63 -19.97 -9.55
N THR A 51 7.90 -19.02 -8.64
CA THR A 51 8.21 -19.32 -7.23
C THR A 51 6.93 -19.56 -6.41
N TYR A 52 5.87 -18.79 -6.69
CA TYR A 52 4.61 -18.80 -5.94
C TYR A 52 3.37 -19.02 -6.83
N PRO A 53 3.34 -20.12 -7.61
CA PRO A 53 2.28 -20.34 -8.62
C PRO A 53 0.89 -20.41 -8.00
N LEU A 54 0.74 -20.98 -6.80
CA LEU A 54 -0.55 -21.10 -6.12
C LEU A 54 -1.13 -19.74 -5.72
N GLU A 55 -0.29 -18.81 -5.28
CA GLU A 55 -0.70 -17.44 -4.96
C GLU A 55 -1.18 -16.71 -6.20
N LYS A 56 -0.39 -16.80 -7.28
CA LYS A 56 -0.76 -16.20 -8.56
C LYS A 56 -2.08 -16.78 -9.11
N GLU A 57 -2.25 -18.08 -9.05
CA GLU A 57 -3.49 -18.74 -9.48
C GLU A 57 -4.70 -18.27 -8.67
N ALA A 58 -4.54 -18.13 -7.34
CA ALA A 58 -5.61 -17.64 -6.48
C ALA A 58 -5.97 -16.17 -6.78
N LEU A 59 -4.97 -15.30 -7.01
CA LEU A 59 -5.20 -13.92 -7.41
C LEU A 59 -5.84 -13.82 -8.79
N ASP A 60 -5.38 -14.58 -9.78
CA ASP A 60 -6.02 -14.65 -11.10
C ASP A 60 -7.46 -15.14 -11.00
N TYR A 61 -7.73 -16.10 -10.12
CA TYR A 61 -9.09 -16.56 -9.85
C TYR A 61 -9.97 -15.43 -9.31
N PHE A 62 -9.50 -14.68 -8.31
CA PHE A 62 -10.23 -13.54 -7.74
C PHE A 62 -10.48 -12.46 -8.80
N ILE A 63 -9.47 -12.08 -9.55
CA ILE A 63 -9.56 -11.05 -10.60
C ILE A 63 -10.61 -11.42 -11.65
N ASN A 64 -10.69 -12.69 -12.04
CA ASN A 64 -11.54 -13.12 -13.13
C ASN A 64 -12.94 -13.58 -12.70
N ASN A 65 -13.13 -14.02 -11.45
CA ASN A 65 -14.36 -14.68 -11.02
C ASN A 65 -15.10 -13.97 -9.88
N ALA A 66 -14.48 -12.97 -9.23
CA ALA A 66 -15.19 -12.15 -8.24
C ALA A 66 -16.22 -11.24 -8.93
N GLY A 67 -17.20 -10.78 -8.17
CA GLY A 67 -18.28 -9.95 -8.71
C GLY A 67 -19.30 -10.75 -9.53
N SER A 68 -20.04 -10.04 -10.35
CA SER A 68 -21.10 -10.63 -11.18
C SER A 68 -21.46 -9.70 -12.34
N PRO A 69 -21.70 -10.23 -13.54
CA PRO A 69 -22.21 -9.46 -14.68
C PRO A 69 -23.55 -8.75 -14.41
N ASN A 70 -24.32 -9.23 -13.44
CA ASN A 70 -25.58 -8.63 -13.01
C ASN A 70 -25.42 -7.74 -11.75
N GLY A 71 -24.19 -7.63 -11.20
CA GLY A 71 -23.87 -6.78 -10.06
C GLY A 71 -23.33 -5.41 -10.47
N VAL A 72 -22.66 -4.73 -9.55
CA VAL A 72 -22.04 -3.43 -9.80
C VAL A 72 -20.71 -3.56 -10.55
N ILE A 73 -20.05 -4.70 -10.39
CA ILE A 73 -18.73 -4.96 -10.98
C ILE A 73 -18.59 -6.41 -11.39
N ASP A 74 -17.89 -6.62 -12.48
CA ASP A 74 -17.50 -7.89 -13.05
C ASP A 74 -15.98 -8.03 -12.93
N GLY A 75 -15.53 -9.05 -12.21
CA GLY A 75 -14.15 -9.22 -11.77
C GLY A 75 -13.82 -8.57 -10.43
N GLY A 76 -12.68 -8.95 -9.86
CA GLY A 76 -12.19 -8.48 -8.56
C GLY A 76 -11.07 -7.44 -8.67
N ILE A 77 -10.95 -6.63 -7.64
CA ILE A 77 -9.92 -5.60 -7.51
C ILE A 77 -9.02 -5.97 -6.32
N PRO A 78 -7.87 -6.64 -6.53
CA PRO A 78 -6.89 -6.82 -5.47
C PRO A 78 -6.09 -5.52 -5.28
N VAL A 79 -6.00 -5.06 -4.04
CA VAL A 79 -5.29 -3.85 -3.64
C VAL A 79 -4.19 -4.25 -2.66
N PHE A 80 -2.94 -3.94 -2.98
CA PHE A 80 -1.77 -4.33 -2.20
C PHE A 80 -0.93 -3.13 -1.78
N ALA A 81 -0.31 -3.26 -0.62
CA ALA A 81 0.76 -2.37 -0.19
C ALA A 81 2.00 -2.54 -1.11
N ALA A 82 2.69 -1.44 -1.41
CA ALA A 82 3.86 -1.46 -2.30
C ALA A 82 5.12 -2.04 -1.64
N GLY A 83 5.24 -1.93 -0.31
CA GLY A 83 6.44 -2.25 0.47
C GLY A 83 7.00 -1.05 1.20
N ASN A 84 7.88 -1.29 2.16
CA ASN A 84 8.43 -0.27 3.07
C ASN A 84 9.96 -0.30 3.14
N GLU A 85 10.61 -0.70 2.06
CA GLU A 85 12.05 -0.89 1.99
C GLU A 85 12.78 0.30 1.33
N TYR A 86 12.05 1.38 0.99
CA TYR A 86 12.60 2.51 0.23
C TYR A 86 13.20 2.05 -1.10
N ALA A 87 12.50 1.20 -1.82
CA ALA A 87 13.00 0.53 -3.01
C ALA A 87 12.32 1.04 -4.29
N GLY A 88 13.07 1.10 -5.39
CA GLY A 88 12.59 1.52 -6.71
C GLY A 88 11.76 0.45 -7.44
N ASN A 89 11.61 -0.73 -6.85
CA ASN A 89 10.81 -1.82 -7.36
C ASN A 89 9.85 -2.32 -6.27
N PRO A 90 8.53 -2.07 -6.39
CA PRO A 90 7.56 -2.50 -5.40
C PRO A 90 7.52 -4.00 -5.22
N ALA A 91 7.12 -4.43 -4.04
CA ALA A 91 7.05 -5.83 -3.66
C ALA A 91 5.91 -6.59 -4.38
N PHE A 92 6.13 -7.87 -4.70
CA PHE A 92 5.07 -8.78 -5.10
C PHE A 92 4.29 -9.27 -3.87
N PRO A 93 2.99 -9.55 -4.01
CA PRO A 93 2.15 -9.53 -5.22
C PRO A 93 1.69 -8.14 -5.68
N GLY A 94 1.95 -7.07 -4.92
CA GLY A 94 1.52 -5.70 -5.26
C GLY A 94 2.00 -5.25 -6.65
N ALA A 95 3.23 -5.61 -7.01
CA ALA A 95 3.84 -5.34 -8.31
C ALA A 95 3.23 -6.14 -9.49
N TYR A 96 2.30 -7.08 -9.23
CA TYR A 96 1.60 -7.79 -10.29
C TYR A 96 0.75 -6.81 -11.10
N SER A 97 0.90 -6.81 -12.42
CA SER A 97 0.32 -5.83 -13.33
C SER A 97 -1.22 -5.72 -13.28
N LYS A 98 -1.90 -6.73 -12.72
CA LYS A 98 -3.35 -6.76 -12.53
C LYS A 98 -3.80 -6.36 -11.13
N CYS A 99 -2.88 -6.07 -10.22
CA CYS A 99 -3.16 -5.57 -8.89
C CYS A 99 -3.12 -4.04 -8.85
N VAL A 100 -3.74 -3.46 -7.85
CA VAL A 100 -3.58 -2.05 -7.49
C VAL A 100 -2.49 -1.95 -6.43
N CYS A 101 -1.30 -1.53 -6.83
CA CYS A 101 -0.14 -1.34 -5.97
C CYS A 101 -0.18 0.06 -5.35
N VAL A 102 -0.13 0.16 -4.03
CA VAL A 102 -0.33 1.41 -3.30
C VAL A 102 0.92 1.81 -2.53
N SER A 103 1.52 2.94 -2.91
CA SER A 103 2.60 3.59 -2.17
C SER A 103 2.07 4.56 -1.12
N SER A 104 2.94 4.99 -0.22
CA SER A 104 2.60 5.87 0.90
C SER A 104 3.01 7.31 0.66
N VAL A 105 2.11 8.24 1.00
CA VAL A 105 2.41 9.66 1.10
C VAL A 105 2.23 10.16 2.52
N ALA A 106 3.05 11.14 2.87
CA ALA A 106 2.99 11.89 4.12
C ALA A 106 1.88 12.96 4.08
N ALA A 107 1.62 13.61 5.21
CA ALA A 107 0.60 14.64 5.35
C ALA A 107 0.86 15.90 4.47
N ASP A 108 2.10 16.13 4.08
CA ASP A 108 2.50 17.21 3.18
C ASP A 108 2.45 16.82 1.69
N PHE A 109 1.86 15.68 1.36
CA PHE A 109 1.75 15.10 0.02
C PHE A 109 3.07 14.69 -0.61
N THR A 110 4.15 14.58 0.15
CA THR A 110 5.41 14.02 -0.32
C THR A 110 5.46 12.51 -0.07
N PRO A 111 6.29 11.74 -0.79
CA PRO A 111 6.50 10.33 -0.47
C PRO A 111 6.92 10.13 0.97
N ALA A 112 6.40 9.11 1.63
CA ALA A 112 6.92 8.69 2.93
C ALA A 112 8.34 8.12 2.77
N CYS A 113 9.19 8.32 3.79
CA CYS A 113 10.62 7.95 3.70
C CYS A 113 10.88 6.48 3.42
N TYR A 114 9.99 5.63 3.87
CA TYR A 114 10.08 4.17 3.74
C TYR A 114 9.43 3.61 2.47
N THR A 115 8.58 4.39 1.77
CA THR A 115 7.72 3.83 0.73
C THR A 115 8.49 3.27 -0.44
N ASP A 116 8.11 2.09 -0.91
CA ASP A 116 8.53 1.61 -2.21
C ASP A 116 7.83 2.41 -3.30
N PHE A 117 8.51 2.56 -4.44
CA PHE A 117 8.13 3.44 -5.54
C PHE A 117 8.45 2.83 -6.90
N GLY A 118 8.17 3.55 -7.97
CA GLY A 118 8.52 3.11 -9.32
C GLY A 118 7.31 2.89 -10.22
N SER A 119 7.58 2.43 -11.46
CA SER A 119 6.59 2.37 -12.54
C SER A 119 5.45 1.35 -12.31
N LEU A 120 5.63 0.42 -11.38
CA LEU A 120 4.63 -0.59 -11.03
C LEU A 120 3.66 -0.12 -9.93
N VAL A 121 3.94 1.01 -9.28
CA VAL A 121 2.97 1.65 -8.37
C VAL A 121 1.78 2.14 -9.17
N THR A 122 0.59 1.83 -8.71
CA THR A 122 -0.67 2.22 -9.37
C THR A 122 -1.19 3.55 -8.86
N LEU A 123 -1.21 3.74 -7.55
CA LEU A 123 -1.73 4.89 -6.83
C LEU A 123 -0.93 5.11 -5.55
N SER A 124 -1.02 6.33 -5.02
CA SER A 124 -0.53 6.67 -3.68
C SER A 124 -1.69 7.05 -2.77
N ALA A 125 -1.53 6.81 -1.48
CA ALA A 125 -2.51 7.21 -0.47
C ALA A 125 -1.82 7.57 0.85
N PRO A 126 -2.50 8.28 1.77
CA PRO A 126 -1.95 8.61 3.07
C PRO A 126 -1.57 7.35 3.86
N GLY A 127 -0.30 7.19 4.17
CA GLY A 127 0.22 6.10 4.99
C GLY A 127 1.04 6.58 6.18
N GLY A 128 1.23 7.91 6.28
CA GLY A 128 2.02 8.53 7.35
C GLY A 128 3.52 8.57 7.04
N ASP A 129 4.24 9.34 7.84
CA ASP A 129 5.70 9.47 7.80
C ASP A 129 6.18 10.00 9.16
N LEU A 130 6.27 9.10 10.13
CA LEU A 130 6.70 9.44 11.50
C LEU A 130 8.15 9.91 11.53
N GLU A 131 9.02 9.33 10.68
CA GLU A 131 10.43 9.70 10.63
C GLU A 131 10.65 11.15 10.22
N TYR A 132 9.75 11.70 9.40
CA TYR A 132 9.82 13.10 9.03
C TYR A 132 9.30 14.04 10.12
N TYR A 133 8.23 13.64 10.82
CA TYR A 133 7.55 14.50 11.79
C TYR A 133 8.04 14.33 13.22
N SER A 134 8.72 13.21 13.53
CA SER A 134 9.32 13.00 14.83
C SER A 134 10.72 13.61 14.91
N LYS A 135 11.07 14.18 16.05
CA LYS A 135 12.46 14.55 16.32
C LYS A 135 13.24 13.34 16.80
N ILE A 136 14.54 13.35 16.55
CA ILE A 136 15.45 12.30 17.05
C ILE A 136 15.27 12.18 18.57
N GLY A 137 14.95 10.97 19.03
CA GLY A 137 14.75 10.65 20.45
C GLY A 137 13.33 10.87 20.98
N GLU A 138 12.38 11.33 20.16
CA GLU A 138 10.97 11.48 20.53
C GLU A 138 10.09 10.30 20.07
N GLN A 139 10.67 9.23 19.54
CA GLN A 139 9.92 8.00 19.24
C GLN A 139 9.50 7.34 20.55
N GLU A 140 8.22 7.46 20.85
CA GLU A 140 7.63 6.70 21.95
C GLU A 140 7.20 5.33 21.43
N ASP A 141 7.48 4.29 22.21
CA ASP A 141 7.06 2.91 21.93
C ASP A 141 5.54 2.73 22.00
N GLU A 142 4.80 3.76 22.40
CA GLU A 142 3.35 3.72 22.55
C GLU A 142 2.63 4.49 21.44
N TYR A 143 1.98 3.74 20.58
CA TYR A 143 1.16 4.26 19.47
C TYR A 143 -0.30 4.53 19.87
N TRP A 144 -0.61 4.56 21.18
CA TRP A 144 -2.00 4.67 21.66
C TRP A 144 -2.45 6.11 21.72
N ALA A 145 -3.62 6.41 21.11
CA ALA A 145 -4.14 7.77 21.01
C ALA A 145 -4.57 8.36 22.37
N GLU A 146 -4.72 7.53 23.41
CA GLU A 146 -5.05 7.95 24.77
C GLU A 146 -3.90 8.69 25.46
N THR A 147 -2.67 8.37 25.08
CA THR A 147 -1.44 8.85 25.75
C THR A 147 -0.62 9.77 24.88
N THR A 148 -0.75 9.67 23.57
CA THR A 148 0.16 10.33 22.63
C THR A 148 -0.61 10.80 21.38
N GLU A 149 -0.29 12.00 20.89
CA GLU A 149 -0.66 12.46 19.57
C GLU A 149 0.53 12.29 18.63
N GLN A 150 0.47 11.32 17.74
CA GLN A 150 1.50 11.07 16.72
C GLN A 150 1.20 11.87 15.46
N LYS A 151 1.84 13.02 15.33
CA LYS A 151 1.76 13.82 14.11
C LYS A 151 2.40 13.08 12.94
N GLY A 152 1.70 13.06 11.82
CA GLY A 152 2.20 12.40 10.62
C GLY A 152 1.88 10.92 10.51
N ALA A 153 1.28 10.29 11.52
CA ALA A 153 0.81 8.91 11.45
C ALA A 153 -0.68 8.82 11.11
N VAL A 154 -1.13 7.62 10.74
CA VAL A 154 -2.54 7.32 10.47
C VAL A 154 -3.21 6.81 11.74
N LEU A 155 -4.22 7.52 12.22
CA LEU A 155 -5.07 7.11 13.33
C LEU A 155 -6.10 6.08 12.88
N SER A 156 -6.20 4.96 13.58
CA SER A 156 -7.21 3.95 13.30
C SER A 156 -7.63 3.19 14.55
N THR A 157 -8.64 2.32 14.39
CA THR A 157 -9.10 1.42 15.42
C THR A 157 -8.10 0.28 15.62
N MET A 158 -7.85 -0.04 16.89
CA MET A 158 -6.91 -1.10 17.31
C MET A 158 -7.51 -1.91 18.46
N ILE A 159 -6.79 -2.92 18.89
CA ILE A 159 -7.13 -3.70 20.10
C ILE A 159 -5.97 -3.55 21.10
N LYS A 160 -6.28 -3.03 22.29
CA LYS A 160 -5.34 -2.90 23.41
C LYS A 160 -5.81 -3.82 24.54
N ASN A 161 -4.99 -4.80 24.91
CA ASN A 161 -5.33 -5.76 25.99
C ASN A 161 -6.70 -6.43 25.80
N GLY A 162 -7.06 -6.78 24.55
CA GLY A 162 -8.33 -7.42 24.23
C GLY A 162 -9.55 -6.47 24.21
N GLN A 163 -9.35 -5.15 24.33
CA GLN A 163 -10.40 -4.14 24.31
C GLN A 163 -10.25 -3.23 23.08
N PRO A 164 -11.36 -2.71 22.52
CA PRO A 164 -11.30 -1.70 21.47
C PRO A 164 -10.51 -0.47 21.92
N ALA A 165 -9.63 0.02 21.06
CA ALA A 165 -8.81 1.21 21.28
C ALA A 165 -8.58 1.96 19.97
N TYR A 166 -7.93 3.11 20.05
CA TYR A 166 -7.42 3.86 18.89
C TYR A 166 -5.91 3.98 19.00
N GLY A 167 -5.23 3.90 17.88
CA GLY A 167 -3.78 4.03 17.82
C GLY A 167 -3.31 4.55 16.48
N TYR A 168 -2.05 4.94 16.45
CA TYR A 168 -1.38 5.48 15.28
C TYR A 168 -0.43 4.45 14.68
N MET A 169 -0.39 4.37 13.37
CA MET A 169 0.58 3.56 12.62
C MET A 169 0.99 4.28 11.35
N GLU A 170 2.13 3.89 10.79
CA GLU A 170 2.55 4.29 9.46
C GLU A 170 2.88 3.07 8.59
N GLY A 171 2.92 3.26 7.29
CA GLY A 171 3.28 2.22 6.34
C GLY A 171 2.43 2.26 5.07
N THR A 172 2.94 1.63 4.01
CA THR A 172 2.14 1.32 2.82
C THR A 172 0.95 0.42 3.19
N SER A 173 1.07 -0.31 4.30
CA SER A 173 -0.03 -1.07 4.92
C SER A 173 -1.20 -0.20 5.39
N MET A 174 -0.96 1.08 5.73
CA MET A 174 -1.99 2.05 6.11
C MET A 174 -2.50 2.81 4.88
N ALA A 175 -1.67 3.02 3.87
CA ALA A 175 -2.06 3.61 2.60
C ALA A 175 -3.03 2.70 1.80
N CYS A 176 -2.75 1.42 1.75
CA CYS A 176 -3.52 0.41 1.02
C CYS A 176 -5.03 0.42 1.35
N PRO A 177 -5.47 0.37 2.62
CA PRO A 177 -6.89 0.41 2.97
C PRO A 177 -7.59 1.72 2.63
N HIS A 178 -6.89 2.85 2.53
CA HIS A 178 -7.48 4.09 2.04
C HIS A 178 -7.96 3.93 0.58
N VAL A 179 -7.13 3.33 -0.28
CA VAL A 179 -7.50 3.05 -1.67
C VAL A 179 -8.66 2.06 -1.74
N SER A 180 -8.63 1.00 -0.94
CA SER A 180 -9.71 0.02 -0.85
C SER A 180 -11.04 0.67 -0.40
N GLY A 181 -10.97 1.56 0.58
CA GLY A 181 -12.13 2.32 1.08
C GLY A 181 -12.71 3.26 0.01
N VAL A 182 -11.87 3.98 -0.72
CA VAL A 182 -12.30 4.85 -1.84
C VAL A 182 -12.92 4.01 -2.95
N ALA A 183 -12.34 2.86 -3.28
CA ALA A 183 -12.92 1.93 -4.26
C ALA A 183 -14.32 1.46 -3.82
N ALA A 184 -14.48 1.08 -2.54
CA ALA A 184 -15.76 0.65 -2.00
C ALA A 184 -16.82 1.76 -2.06
N LEU A 185 -16.45 3.00 -1.71
CA LEU A 185 -17.34 4.17 -1.85
C LEU A 185 -17.72 4.43 -3.29
N GLY A 186 -16.77 4.32 -4.22
CA GLY A 186 -17.02 4.46 -5.66
C GLY A 186 -17.99 3.42 -6.19
N LEU A 187 -17.83 2.15 -5.79
CA LEU A 187 -18.76 1.07 -6.16
C LEU A 187 -20.15 1.27 -5.53
N ALA A 188 -20.22 1.69 -4.26
CA ALA A 188 -21.50 2.02 -3.62
C ALA A 188 -22.23 3.18 -4.35
N TYR A 189 -21.48 4.16 -4.85
CA TYR A 189 -22.04 5.22 -5.67
C TYR A 189 -22.51 4.70 -7.04
N ALA A 190 -21.73 3.80 -7.67
CA ALA A 190 -22.09 3.16 -8.94
C ALA A 190 -23.43 2.40 -8.83
N VAL A 191 -23.65 1.68 -7.72
CA VAL A 191 -24.95 1.03 -7.43
C VAL A 191 -26.09 2.05 -7.45
N LYS A 192 -25.94 3.18 -6.76
CA LYS A 192 -26.96 4.25 -6.72
C LYS A 192 -27.24 4.85 -8.11
N GLN A 193 -26.26 4.84 -9.00
CA GLN A 193 -26.38 5.36 -10.36
C GLN A 193 -26.80 4.27 -11.37
N ASN A 194 -27.08 3.05 -10.90
CA ASN A 194 -27.38 1.89 -11.75
C ASN A 194 -26.30 1.67 -12.84
N ARG A 195 -25.04 1.80 -12.45
CA ARG A 195 -23.89 1.59 -13.32
C ARG A 195 -23.24 0.26 -13.02
N HIS A 196 -22.73 -0.35 -14.08
CA HIS A 196 -21.93 -1.58 -14.01
C HIS A 196 -20.57 -1.35 -14.65
N TYR A 197 -19.52 -1.94 -14.06
CA TYR A 197 -18.14 -1.83 -14.54
C TYR A 197 -17.50 -3.21 -14.64
N ARG A 198 -16.55 -3.36 -15.55
CA ARG A 198 -15.50 -4.37 -15.40
C ARG A 198 -14.45 -3.84 -14.41
N ALA A 199 -13.84 -4.72 -13.63
CA ALA A 199 -12.85 -4.32 -12.62
C ALA A 199 -11.72 -3.45 -13.19
N ALA A 200 -11.17 -3.81 -14.35
CA ALA A 200 -10.12 -3.05 -15.01
C ALA A 200 -10.56 -1.62 -15.41
N ASP A 201 -11.80 -1.46 -15.89
CA ASP A 201 -12.35 -0.16 -16.28
C ASP A 201 -12.59 0.72 -15.06
N PHE A 202 -13.00 0.11 -13.93
CA PHE A 202 -13.16 0.83 -12.66
C PHE A 202 -11.81 1.29 -12.09
N VAL A 203 -10.79 0.43 -12.11
CA VAL A 203 -9.42 0.82 -11.73
C VAL A 203 -8.89 1.95 -12.62
N ALA A 204 -9.14 1.88 -13.93
CA ALA A 204 -8.76 2.96 -14.85
C ALA A 204 -9.50 4.29 -14.52
N LEU A 205 -10.75 4.23 -14.07
CA LEU A 205 -11.49 5.39 -13.59
C LEU A 205 -10.89 5.95 -12.31
N MET A 206 -10.54 5.09 -11.35
CA MET A 206 -9.86 5.50 -10.10
C MET A 206 -8.57 6.26 -10.42
N LYS A 207 -7.72 5.73 -11.32
CA LYS A 207 -6.46 6.37 -11.75
C LYS A 207 -6.66 7.74 -12.40
N LYS A 208 -7.81 7.99 -13.04
CA LYS A 208 -8.15 9.29 -13.63
C LYS A 208 -8.75 10.29 -12.62
N SER A 209 -9.17 9.79 -11.46
CA SER A 209 -9.88 10.58 -10.44
C SER A 209 -8.98 11.02 -9.29
N VAL A 210 -7.68 10.72 -9.35
CA VAL A 210 -6.70 11.09 -8.34
C VAL A 210 -6.22 12.53 -8.52
N LYS A 211 -5.69 13.10 -7.44
CA LYS A 211 -4.98 14.37 -7.48
C LYS A 211 -3.55 14.13 -7.96
N GLU A 212 -3.10 14.92 -8.93
CA GLU A 212 -1.71 14.93 -9.32
C GLU A 212 -0.84 15.55 -8.22
N LEU A 213 0.23 14.87 -7.86
CA LEU A 213 1.14 15.29 -6.80
C LEU A 213 2.47 15.88 -7.30
N ASP A 214 2.70 15.87 -8.59
CA ASP A 214 3.95 16.34 -9.22
C ASP A 214 4.32 17.76 -8.81
N SER A 215 3.32 18.63 -8.59
CA SER A 215 3.54 20.00 -8.11
C SER A 215 4.19 20.07 -6.73
N HIS A 216 4.10 19.01 -5.92
CA HIS A 216 4.73 18.91 -4.60
C HIS A 216 6.18 18.42 -4.68
N TYR A 217 6.57 17.82 -5.83
CA TYR A 217 7.91 17.24 -5.98
C TYR A 217 8.88 18.11 -6.74
N GLY A 218 8.47 19.06 -7.54
CA GLY A 218 9.26 20.01 -8.33
C GLY A 218 10.64 19.50 -8.83
N ASN A 219 11.18 20.04 -9.89
CA ASN A 219 12.54 19.69 -10.31
C ASN A 219 13.55 20.13 -9.24
N GLY A 220 14.26 19.14 -8.67
CA GLY A 220 15.28 19.38 -7.63
C GLY A 220 14.70 19.57 -6.23
N ALA A 221 13.42 19.33 -6.01
CA ALA A 221 12.87 19.32 -4.66
C ALA A 221 13.55 18.23 -3.82
N THR A 222 13.84 18.56 -2.58
CA THR A 222 14.51 17.67 -1.62
C THR A 222 13.72 17.63 -0.31
N LYS A 223 13.78 16.51 0.38
CA LYS A 223 13.26 16.33 1.72
C LYS A 223 14.35 15.73 2.59
N THR A 224 14.51 16.22 3.81
CA THR A 224 15.49 15.70 4.75
C THR A 224 14.80 14.73 5.68
N TYR A 225 15.30 13.50 5.73
CA TYR A 225 14.85 12.46 6.64
C TYR A 225 15.88 12.24 7.73
N TYR A 226 15.41 11.97 8.93
CA TYR A 226 16.24 11.54 10.05
C TYR A 226 16.11 10.03 10.17
N MET A 227 16.85 9.32 9.34
CA MET A 227 16.88 7.85 9.34
C MET A 227 17.56 7.32 10.61
N ASN A 228 17.04 6.25 11.20
CA ASN A 228 17.56 5.64 12.43
C ASN A 228 17.39 6.48 13.71
N HIS A 229 16.20 6.68 14.14
CA HIS A 229 15.87 7.31 15.42
C HIS A 229 16.48 6.62 16.66
N THR A 230 16.94 5.38 16.51
CA THR A 230 17.59 4.61 17.59
C THR A 230 19.08 4.90 17.74
N THR A 231 19.69 5.59 16.79
CA THR A 231 21.14 5.86 16.82
C THR A 231 21.38 7.35 17.10
N VAL A 232 21.79 7.67 18.30
CA VAL A 232 22.26 9.03 18.66
C VAL A 232 23.40 9.41 17.72
N GLY A 233 23.22 10.46 16.93
CA GLY A 233 24.24 10.99 16.01
C GLY A 233 24.09 10.54 14.55
N ALA A 234 22.99 9.94 14.15
CA ALA A 234 22.71 9.70 12.73
C ALA A 234 22.64 11.02 11.96
N SER A 235 23.33 11.10 10.84
CA SER A 235 23.23 12.25 9.94
C SER A 235 21.90 12.23 9.20
N PRO A 236 21.24 13.37 8.99
CA PRO A 236 20.04 13.43 8.18
C PRO A 236 20.35 13.03 6.72
N GLU A 237 19.49 12.23 6.13
CA GLU A 237 19.59 11.90 4.73
C GLU A 237 18.75 12.89 3.90
N ILE A 238 19.37 13.46 2.86
CA ILE A 238 18.72 14.36 1.93
C ILE A 238 18.32 13.56 0.70
N VAL A 239 17.01 13.42 0.51
CA VAL A 239 16.46 12.67 -0.61
C VAL A 239 15.92 13.62 -1.67
N GLN A 240 16.31 13.39 -2.92
CA GLN A 240 15.73 14.11 -4.05
C GLN A 240 14.35 13.52 -4.37
N LEU A 241 13.31 14.32 -4.22
CA LEU A 241 11.92 13.88 -4.48
C LEU A 241 11.68 13.51 -5.94
N SER A 242 12.45 14.07 -6.87
CA SER A 242 12.38 13.71 -8.30
C SER A 242 12.69 12.23 -8.60
N LYS A 243 13.31 11.50 -7.68
CA LYS A 243 13.51 10.05 -7.82
C LYS A 243 12.23 9.24 -7.64
N TYR A 244 11.21 9.82 -7.04
CA TYR A 244 9.92 9.18 -6.80
C TYR A 244 8.93 9.32 -7.96
N ILE A 245 9.40 9.78 -9.13
CA ILE A 245 8.58 9.90 -10.34
C ILE A 245 8.17 8.52 -10.83
N GLY A 246 7.24 7.96 -10.13
CA GLY A 246 6.26 7.04 -10.63
C GLY A 246 4.93 7.78 -10.52
N LYS A 247 4.02 7.59 -11.43
CA LYS A 247 2.69 8.20 -11.40
C LYS A 247 2.05 8.00 -10.02
N MET A 248 2.13 9.01 -9.19
CA MET A 248 1.40 9.08 -7.94
C MET A 248 0.03 9.69 -8.15
#